data_cced2eb921b8623278a71279538cb3a0
#
_entry.id   cced2eb921b8623278a71279538cb3a0
#
_cell.length_a   1.000
_cell.length_b   1.000
_cell.length_c   1.000
_cell.angle_alpha   90.00
_cell.angle_beta   90.00
_cell.angle_gamma   90.00
#
_symmetry.space_group_name_H-M   'P 1'
#
loop_
_entity.id
_entity.type
_entity.pdbx_description
1 polymer ?
#
loop_
_entity_poly.entity_id
_entity_poly.type
_entity_poly.pdbx_seq_one_letter_code
_entity_poly.pdbx_strand_id
1 'polypeptide(L)'
;VILGPAARRGLSRLMPVAHELRAAGARVRVDYTQTVGQARRAATAVVRQGEIVVAAGGDGTIRLLGGAVAEAGGLLGVIPAGRGNDFARQLRLPRSPAALADLLLHAPPRYLDVLRVAGQTVVGSVYTGVDAVANDLANRSRLPASLVYPAAGLRALLRWPRTQYTVSVAGHVTQVDAYTVVVANCGYYGGGLHVAPTAQPDDGTLDVVVLGRTTKLLLPVALPQLRTGRHLRRRQVTCYRGESVTIHTDRPVTVYGDGDPVDRADRIQVEVRRRALGLLAWAP
;
A
#
# COMPACT_ATOMS: atom_id res chain seq x y z
N VAL A 1 9.69 11.28 16.43
CA VAL A 1 8.37 11.15 17.10
C VAL A 1 7.64 9.94 16.58
N ILE A 2 7.11 9.09 17.46
CA ILE A 2 6.29 7.93 17.07
C ILE A 2 4.83 8.37 17.02
N LEU A 3 4.19 8.21 15.86
CA LEU A 3 2.79 8.52 15.64
C LEU A 3 1.99 7.25 15.34
N GLY A 4 0.86 7.08 15.98
CA GLY A 4 -0.01 5.93 15.74
C GLY A 4 -1.40 6.10 16.34
N PRO A 5 -2.37 5.24 15.93
CA PRO A 5 -3.69 5.23 16.56
C PRO A 5 -3.60 4.66 17.98
N ALA A 6 -4.44 5.15 18.88
CA ALA A 6 -4.56 4.68 20.29
C ALA A 6 -5.19 3.28 20.39
N ALA A 7 -4.82 2.32 19.54
CA ALA A 7 -5.35 0.97 19.53
C ALA A 7 -4.45 -0.01 20.32
N ARG A 8 -5.05 -0.90 21.11
CA ARG A 8 -4.31 -1.86 21.97
C ARG A 8 -3.22 -2.64 21.23
N ARG A 9 -3.47 -3.07 19.98
CA ARG A 9 -2.47 -3.80 19.17
C ARG A 9 -1.31 -2.91 18.74
N GLY A 10 -1.56 -1.64 18.47
CA GLY A 10 -0.50 -0.66 18.17
C GLY A 10 0.43 -0.50 19.35
N LEU A 11 -0.13 -0.34 20.55
CA LEU A 11 0.61 -0.15 21.80
C LEU A 11 1.55 -1.31 22.13
N SER A 12 1.09 -2.56 22.02
CA SER A 12 1.91 -3.74 22.32
C SER A 12 3.13 -3.91 21.44
N ARG A 13 3.11 -3.34 20.22
CA ARG A 13 4.26 -3.36 19.29
C ARG A 13 5.14 -2.12 19.42
N LEU A 14 4.53 -0.96 19.63
CA LEU A 14 5.20 0.33 19.71
C LEU A 14 6.04 0.48 21.00
N MET A 15 5.48 0.10 22.16
CA MET A 15 6.11 0.36 23.46
C MET A 15 7.47 -0.34 23.63
N PRO A 16 7.64 -1.63 23.25
CA PRO A 16 8.96 -2.27 23.30
C PRO A 16 10.00 -1.56 22.40
N VAL A 17 9.62 -1.14 21.19
CA VAL A 17 10.55 -0.41 20.31
C VAL A 17 10.91 0.96 20.91
N ALA A 18 9.93 1.69 21.45
CA ALA A 18 10.19 2.95 22.14
C ALA A 18 11.12 2.79 23.35
N HIS A 19 11.02 1.68 24.08
CA HIS A 19 11.92 1.33 25.17
C HIS A 19 13.35 1.13 24.70
N GLU A 20 13.56 0.30 23.66
CA GLU A 20 14.88 0.05 23.07
C GLU A 20 15.53 1.35 22.56
N LEU A 21 14.75 2.20 21.85
CA LEU A 21 15.25 3.49 21.36
C LEU A 21 15.71 4.40 22.50
N ARG A 22 14.94 4.48 23.60
CA ARG A 22 15.31 5.27 24.77
C ARG A 22 16.53 4.70 25.50
N ALA A 23 16.60 3.39 25.63
CA ALA A 23 17.75 2.71 26.22
C ALA A 23 19.06 2.99 25.44
N ALA A 24 18.95 3.17 24.11
CA ALA A 24 20.05 3.58 23.25
C ALA A 24 20.29 5.11 23.25
N GLY A 25 19.65 5.88 24.13
CA GLY A 25 19.87 7.32 24.29
C GLY A 25 19.06 8.23 23.34
N ALA A 26 18.15 7.67 22.52
CA ALA A 26 17.32 8.46 21.63
C ALA A 26 16.21 9.22 22.40
N ARG A 27 15.94 10.46 22.02
CA ARG A 27 14.79 11.22 22.50
C ARG A 27 13.52 10.74 21.77
N VAL A 28 12.63 10.06 22.47
CA VAL A 28 11.41 9.46 21.90
C VAL A 28 10.17 10.06 22.54
N ARG A 29 9.37 10.77 21.72
CA ARG A 29 8.01 11.19 22.04
C ARG A 29 7.01 10.25 21.35
N VAL A 30 5.94 9.89 22.01
CA VAL A 30 4.86 9.05 21.48
C VAL A 30 3.58 9.86 21.52
N ASP A 31 2.99 10.10 20.35
CA ASP A 31 1.76 10.86 20.20
C ASP A 31 0.68 9.98 19.55
N TYR A 32 -0.51 10.00 20.14
CA TYR A 32 -1.65 9.25 19.62
C TYR A 32 -2.57 10.19 18.85
N THR A 33 -3.01 9.71 17.68
CA THR A 33 -3.91 10.47 16.81
C THR A 33 -5.25 9.76 16.69
N GLN A 34 -6.34 10.53 16.79
CA GLN A 34 -7.71 10.02 16.74
C GLN A 34 -8.33 10.17 15.36
N THR A 35 -7.87 11.13 14.56
CA THR A 35 -8.42 11.41 13.23
C THR A 35 -7.31 11.50 12.18
N VAL A 36 -7.67 11.23 10.92
CA VAL A 36 -6.79 11.36 9.76
C VAL A 36 -6.18 12.77 9.67
N GLY A 37 -7.01 13.80 9.83
CA GLY A 37 -6.54 15.19 9.80
C GLY A 37 -5.55 15.53 10.91
N GLN A 38 -5.77 15.01 12.13
CA GLN A 38 -4.84 15.17 13.24
C GLN A 38 -3.50 14.50 12.94
N ALA A 39 -3.53 13.26 12.43
CA ALA A 39 -2.33 12.50 12.09
C ALA A 39 -1.47 13.23 11.02
N ARG A 40 -2.11 13.72 9.95
CA ARG A 40 -1.40 14.50 8.91
C ARG A 40 -0.76 15.76 9.46
N ARG A 41 -1.51 16.56 10.25
CA ARG A 41 -0.96 17.79 10.86
C ARG A 41 0.19 17.49 11.81
N ALA A 42 0.06 16.44 12.63
CA ALA A 42 1.13 16.04 13.54
C ALA A 42 2.39 15.63 12.78
N ALA A 43 2.28 14.79 11.75
CA ALA A 43 3.42 14.39 10.93
C ALA A 43 4.11 15.58 10.26
N THR A 44 3.34 16.49 9.65
CA THR A 44 3.89 17.71 9.04
C THR A 44 4.59 18.61 10.07
N ALA A 45 4.04 18.76 11.28
CA ALA A 45 4.66 19.54 12.33
C ALA A 45 5.98 18.95 12.81
N VAL A 46 6.05 17.61 12.96
CA VAL A 46 7.26 16.88 13.33
C VAL A 46 8.36 17.09 12.28
N VAL A 47 8.03 16.94 10.99
CA VAL A 47 8.98 17.17 9.89
C VAL A 47 9.51 18.61 9.89
N ARG A 48 8.64 19.60 10.08
CA ARG A 48 9.04 21.03 10.16
C ARG A 48 9.97 21.35 11.33
N GLN A 49 9.93 20.54 12.39
CA GLN A 49 10.85 20.65 13.54
C GLN A 49 12.19 19.93 13.30
N GLY A 50 12.41 19.34 12.10
CA GLY A 50 13.61 18.57 11.79
C GLY A 50 13.63 17.20 12.48
N GLU A 51 12.49 16.72 12.98
CA GLU A 51 12.38 15.44 13.67
C GLU A 51 11.89 14.34 12.71
N ILE A 52 12.22 13.09 13.03
CA ILE A 52 11.81 11.91 12.26
C ILE A 52 10.41 11.46 12.69
N VAL A 53 9.53 11.22 11.72
CA VAL A 53 8.22 10.62 11.96
C VAL A 53 8.37 9.10 11.93
N VAL A 54 7.96 8.42 12.99
CA VAL A 54 7.87 6.95 13.02
C VAL A 54 6.40 6.54 13.03
N ALA A 55 5.95 5.94 11.94
CA ALA A 55 4.58 5.43 11.79
C ALA A 55 4.42 4.08 12.50
N ALA A 56 3.66 4.06 13.59
CA ALA A 56 3.32 2.82 14.29
C ALA A 56 1.90 2.38 13.96
N GLY A 57 1.75 1.41 13.07
CA GLY A 57 0.42 0.96 12.62
C GLY A 57 0.45 -0.04 11.48
N GLY A 58 -0.69 -0.23 10.84
CA GLY A 58 -0.83 -1.01 9.61
C GLY A 58 -0.65 -0.15 8.36
N ASP A 59 -0.87 -0.76 7.19
CA ASP A 59 -0.65 -0.13 5.88
C ASP A 59 -1.39 1.22 5.72
N GLY A 60 -2.63 1.34 6.21
CA GLY A 60 -3.37 2.60 6.19
C GLY A 60 -2.71 3.72 7.01
N THR A 61 -2.15 3.40 8.19
CA THR A 61 -1.41 4.38 9.00
C THR A 61 -0.10 4.78 8.32
N ILE A 62 0.62 3.80 7.74
CA ILE A 62 1.88 4.04 7.02
C ILE A 62 1.63 4.91 5.80
N ARG A 63 0.58 4.63 5.01
CA ARG A 63 0.18 5.44 3.87
C ARG A 63 -0.11 6.89 4.28
N LEU A 64 -0.96 7.05 5.29
CA LEU A 64 -1.37 8.38 5.76
C LEU A 64 -0.19 9.23 6.21
N LEU A 65 0.66 8.67 7.06
CA LEU A 65 1.82 9.36 7.59
C LEU A 65 2.93 9.48 6.53
N GLY A 66 3.14 8.44 5.72
CA GLY A 66 4.10 8.46 4.61
C GLY A 66 3.77 9.50 3.56
N GLY A 67 2.48 9.65 3.20
CA GLY A 67 2.03 10.71 2.31
C GLY A 67 2.31 12.10 2.87
N ALA A 68 2.00 12.34 4.15
CA ALA A 68 2.27 13.62 4.80
C ALA A 68 3.77 13.93 4.93
N VAL A 69 4.58 12.91 5.23
CA VAL A 69 6.05 13.02 5.31
C VAL A 69 6.65 13.30 3.94
N ALA A 70 6.20 12.60 2.89
CA ALA A 70 6.65 12.83 1.53
C ALA A 70 6.34 14.25 1.04
N GLU A 71 5.13 14.75 1.34
CA GLU A 71 4.71 16.12 1.00
C GLU A 71 5.53 17.18 1.76
N ALA A 72 5.98 16.86 2.97
CA ALA A 72 6.78 17.76 3.81
C ALA A 72 8.30 17.63 3.61
N GLY A 73 8.78 16.66 2.83
CA GLY A 73 10.20 16.42 2.57
C GLY A 73 10.97 15.83 3.76
N GLY A 74 10.29 15.06 4.62
CA GLY A 74 10.87 14.47 5.83
C GLY A 74 11.33 13.03 5.69
N LEU A 75 11.66 12.41 6.84
CA LEU A 75 12.02 11.00 6.95
C LEU A 75 10.96 10.24 7.73
N LEU A 76 10.63 9.06 7.21
CA LEU A 76 9.70 8.10 7.80
C LEU A 76 10.45 6.90 8.37
N GLY A 77 10.14 6.54 9.61
CA GLY A 77 10.41 5.21 10.16
C GLY A 77 9.11 4.42 10.23
N VAL A 78 9.17 3.09 10.30
CA VAL A 78 7.97 2.23 10.34
C VAL A 78 8.08 1.21 11.46
N ILE A 79 7.01 1.14 12.29
CA ILE A 79 6.79 0.06 13.26
C ILE A 79 5.52 -0.69 12.81
N PRO A 80 5.67 -1.89 12.20
CA PRO A 80 4.53 -2.62 11.65
C PRO A 80 3.67 -3.21 12.78
N ALA A 81 2.44 -2.68 12.93
CA ALA A 81 1.49 -3.09 13.96
C ALA A 81 0.08 -3.39 13.43
N GLY A 82 -0.07 -3.52 12.11
CA GLY A 82 -1.31 -3.87 11.44
C GLY A 82 -1.54 -5.36 11.25
N ARG A 83 -2.62 -5.70 10.53
CA ARG A 83 -2.97 -7.09 10.17
C ARG A 83 -2.23 -7.56 8.91
N GLY A 84 -2.04 -6.71 7.90
CA GLY A 84 -1.39 -7.02 6.61
C GLY A 84 0.11 -6.75 6.66
N ASN A 85 0.47 -5.50 6.94
CA ASN A 85 1.83 -4.97 6.95
C ASN A 85 2.55 -5.25 5.63
N ASP A 86 1.85 -5.01 4.51
CA ASP A 86 2.32 -5.32 3.17
C ASP A 86 3.51 -4.44 2.79
N PHE A 87 3.48 -3.15 3.16
CA PHE A 87 4.59 -2.24 2.97
C PHE A 87 5.85 -2.68 3.76
N ALA A 88 5.68 -3.08 5.02
CA ALA A 88 6.79 -3.60 5.82
C ALA A 88 7.35 -4.92 5.26
N ARG A 89 6.48 -5.76 4.67
CA ARG A 89 6.87 -7.00 3.98
C ARG A 89 7.69 -6.70 2.74
N GLN A 90 7.28 -5.74 1.91
CA GLN A 90 8.02 -5.28 0.73
C GLN A 90 9.45 -4.88 1.10
N LEU A 91 9.59 -4.14 2.18
CA LEU A 91 10.87 -3.60 2.66
C LEU A 91 11.65 -4.58 3.54
N ARG A 92 11.14 -5.79 3.78
CA ARG A 92 11.74 -6.81 4.65
C ARG A 92 12.08 -6.29 6.05
N LEU A 93 11.24 -5.41 6.59
CA LEU A 93 11.50 -4.82 7.92
C LEU A 93 11.56 -5.91 9.00
N PRO A 94 12.48 -5.78 9.97
CA PRO A 94 12.61 -6.73 11.05
C PRO A 94 11.35 -6.75 11.93
N ARG A 95 11.17 -7.85 12.69
CA ARG A 95 10.00 -8.04 13.54
C ARG A 95 10.29 -7.87 15.02
N SER A 96 11.54 -8.04 15.45
CA SER A 96 11.91 -7.87 16.84
C SER A 96 12.04 -6.40 17.21
N PRO A 97 11.66 -5.99 18.43
CA PRO A 97 11.80 -4.61 18.89
C PRO A 97 13.23 -4.08 18.80
N ALA A 98 14.21 -4.87 19.24
CA ALA A 98 15.62 -4.48 19.22
C ALA A 98 16.14 -4.25 17.79
N ALA A 99 15.83 -5.16 16.83
CA ALA A 99 16.24 -4.98 15.44
C ALA A 99 15.51 -3.83 14.74
N LEU A 100 14.26 -3.52 15.11
CA LEU A 100 13.57 -2.32 14.63
C LEU A 100 14.19 -1.04 15.20
N ALA A 101 14.56 -1.03 16.48
CA ALA A 101 15.22 0.11 17.09
C ALA A 101 16.60 0.35 16.45
N ASP A 102 17.39 -0.71 16.24
CA ASP A 102 18.67 -0.64 15.53
C ASP A 102 18.52 -0.06 14.12
N LEU A 103 17.52 -0.54 13.36
CA LEU A 103 17.20 0.02 12.03
C LEU A 103 16.84 1.51 12.11
N LEU A 104 15.99 1.91 13.04
CA LEU A 104 15.55 3.30 13.17
C LEU A 104 16.68 4.25 13.60
N LEU A 105 17.71 3.75 14.28
CA LEU A 105 18.85 4.52 14.73
C LEU A 105 19.97 4.60 13.69
N HIS A 106 20.21 3.53 12.96
CA HIS A 106 21.44 3.37 12.18
C HIS A 106 21.23 3.18 10.67
N ALA A 107 19.99 2.84 10.21
CA ALA A 107 19.76 2.68 8.78
C ALA A 107 19.88 4.02 8.05
N PRO A 108 20.61 4.06 6.91
CA PRO A 108 20.68 5.25 6.08
C PRO A 108 19.32 5.56 5.48
N PRO A 109 19.03 6.85 5.19
CA PRO A 109 17.82 7.22 4.45
C PRO A 109 17.82 6.61 3.04
N ARG A 110 16.75 5.90 2.71
CA ARG A 110 16.44 5.40 1.37
C ARG A 110 15.28 6.19 0.81
N TYR A 111 15.37 6.64 -0.42
CA TYR A 111 14.33 7.44 -1.05
C TYR A 111 13.49 6.57 -1.97
N LEU A 112 12.23 6.43 -1.62
CA LEU A 112 11.24 5.65 -2.36
C LEU A 112 10.37 6.56 -3.23
N ASP A 113 9.87 5.98 -4.30
CA ASP A 113 8.85 6.57 -5.14
C ASP A 113 7.49 6.49 -4.46
N VAL A 114 6.57 7.34 -4.87
CA VAL A 114 5.16 7.27 -4.48
C VAL A 114 4.29 7.47 -5.71
N LEU A 115 3.05 7.03 -5.65
CA LEU A 115 2.06 7.25 -6.70
C LEU A 115 1.25 8.51 -6.39
N ARG A 116 0.91 9.24 -7.43
CA ARG A 116 -0.02 10.38 -7.38
C ARG A 116 -1.29 10.01 -8.13
N VAL A 117 -2.44 10.12 -7.47
CA VAL A 117 -3.76 9.88 -8.04
C VAL A 117 -4.79 10.82 -7.42
N ALA A 118 -5.63 11.48 -8.22
CA ALA A 118 -6.66 12.40 -7.75
C ALA A 118 -6.17 13.42 -6.70
N GLY A 119 -4.95 13.94 -6.88
CA GLY A 119 -4.34 14.87 -5.94
C GLY A 119 -3.85 14.25 -4.62
N GLN A 120 -3.94 12.94 -4.42
CA GLN A 120 -3.50 12.23 -3.22
C GLN A 120 -2.20 11.45 -3.45
N THR A 121 -1.42 11.29 -2.40
CA THR A 121 -0.19 10.47 -2.38
C THR A 121 -0.52 9.06 -1.88
N VAL A 122 -0.13 8.05 -2.67
CA VAL A 122 -0.27 6.62 -2.37
C VAL A 122 1.12 5.98 -2.36
N VAL A 123 1.43 5.20 -1.34
CA VAL A 123 2.78 4.65 -1.14
C VAL A 123 2.94 3.28 -1.79
N GLY A 124 1.93 2.43 -1.71
CA GLY A 124 2.00 1.03 -2.16
C GLY A 124 1.32 0.79 -3.51
N SER A 125 0.00 0.86 -3.59
CA SER A 125 -0.74 0.56 -4.82
C SER A 125 -2.06 1.29 -4.95
N VAL A 126 -2.41 1.61 -6.19
CA VAL A 126 -3.73 2.11 -6.62
C VAL A 126 -4.45 0.98 -7.35
N TYR A 127 -5.72 0.76 -7.07
CA TYR A 127 -6.47 -0.29 -7.75
C TYR A 127 -7.95 0.07 -7.90
N THR A 128 -8.58 -0.53 -8.90
CA THR A 128 -10.00 -0.38 -9.18
C THR A 128 -10.55 -1.69 -9.70
N GLY A 129 -11.79 -1.97 -9.36
CA GLY A 129 -12.44 -3.21 -9.79
C GLY A 129 -12.91 -4.07 -8.62
N VAL A 130 -12.83 -5.38 -8.79
CA VAL A 130 -13.27 -6.36 -7.78
C VAL A 130 -12.54 -6.23 -6.46
N ASP A 131 -11.29 -5.83 -6.48
CA ASP A 131 -10.46 -5.66 -5.28
C ASP A 131 -10.98 -4.52 -4.39
N ALA A 132 -11.50 -3.47 -5.01
CA ALA A 132 -12.17 -2.37 -4.32
C ALA A 132 -13.36 -2.87 -3.48
N VAL A 133 -14.21 -3.73 -4.08
CA VAL A 133 -15.36 -4.33 -3.40
C VAL A 133 -14.92 -5.33 -2.34
N ALA A 134 -13.91 -6.16 -2.63
CA ALA A 134 -13.36 -7.11 -1.67
C ALA A 134 -12.77 -6.40 -0.45
N ASN A 135 -12.08 -5.28 -0.65
CA ASN A 135 -11.52 -4.48 0.43
C ASN A 135 -12.61 -3.84 1.31
N ASP A 136 -13.67 -3.29 0.72
CA ASP A 136 -14.81 -2.74 1.46
C ASP A 136 -15.49 -3.82 2.31
N LEU A 137 -15.72 -5.02 1.75
CA LEU A 137 -16.27 -6.16 2.48
C LEU A 137 -15.35 -6.62 3.63
N ALA A 138 -14.04 -6.64 3.39
CA ALA A 138 -13.06 -7.02 4.41
C ALA A 138 -12.99 -6.01 5.55
N ASN A 139 -13.04 -4.73 5.26
CA ASN A 139 -12.99 -3.65 6.25
C ASN A 139 -14.20 -3.65 7.19
N ARG A 140 -15.36 -4.08 6.69
CA ARG A 140 -16.60 -4.24 7.48
C ARG A 140 -16.65 -5.52 8.32
N SER A 141 -15.71 -6.45 8.09
CA SER A 141 -15.68 -7.75 8.78
C SER A 141 -14.79 -7.73 10.02
N ARG A 142 -15.22 -8.47 11.07
CA ARG A 142 -14.45 -8.70 12.29
C ARG A 142 -13.58 -9.96 12.23
N LEU A 143 -13.65 -10.74 11.15
CA LEU A 143 -12.89 -11.97 10.97
C LEU A 143 -11.37 -11.69 10.85
N PRO A 144 -10.51 -12.68 11.14
CA PRO A 144 -9.07 -12.58 10.87
C PRO A 144 -8.79 -12.36 9.38
N ALA A 145 -7.74 -11.59 9.07
CA ALA A 145 -7.36 -11.26 7.69
C ALA A 145 -7.17 -12.50 6.79
N SER A 146 -6.64 -13.59 7.35
CA SER A 146 -6.42 -14.87 6.64
C SER A 146 -7.70 -15.50 6.09
N LEU A 147 -8.85 -15.23 6.70
CA LEU A 147 -10.15 -15.77 6.30
C LEU A 147 -11.00 -14.74 5.54
N VAL A 148 -10.96 -13.48 5.98
CA VAL A 148 -11.84 -12.44 5.43
C VAL A 148 -11.47 -12.05 4.01
N TYR A 149 -10.19 -11.86 3.70
CA TYR A 149 -9.78 -11.44 2.36
C TYR A 149 -10.06 -12.49 1.28
N PRO A 150 -9.78 -13.80 1.46
CA PRO A 150 -10.17 -14.82 0.48
C PRO A 150 -11.68 -14.92 0.29
N ALA A 151 -12.48 -14.88 1.37
CA ALA A 151 -13.92 -14.96 1.29
C ALA A 151 -14.54 -13.73 0.62
N ALA A 152 -14.09 -12.53 0.99
CA ALA A 152 -14.53 -11.27 0.39
C ALA A 152 -14.14 -11.19 -1.10
N GLY A 153 -12.92 -11.59 -1.45
CA GLY A 153 -12.44 -11.65 -2.82
C GLY A 153 -13.26 -12.61 -3.68
N LEU A 154 -13.52 -13.81 -3.20
CA LEU A 154 -14.36 -14.78 -3.93
C LEU A 154 -15.79 -14.26 -4.10
N ARG A 155 -16.41 -13.71 -3.06
CA ARG A 155 -17.76 -13.15 -3.13
C ARG A 155 -17.83 -11.98 -4.10
N ALA A 156 -16.84 -11.09 -4.09
CA ALA A 156 -16.74 -9.97 -5.02
C ALA A 156 -16.61 -10.46 -6.47
N LEU A 157 -15.70 -11.38 -6.73
CA LEU A 157 -15.48 -11.97 -8.07
C LEU A 157 -16.74 -12.65 -8.65
N LEU A 158 -17.49 -13.38 -7.83
CA LEU A 158 -18.72 -14.05 -8.28
C LEU A 158 -19.84 -13.07 -8.68
N ARG A 159 -19.86 -11.87 -8.08
CA ARG A 159 -20.89 -10.85 -8.28
C ARG A 159 -20.44 -9.68 -9.14
N TRP A 160 -19.14 -9.59 -9.47
CA TRP A 160 -18.61 -8.46 -10.22
C TRP A 160 -19.25 -8.36 -11.62
N PRO A 161 -19.85 -7.23 -11.97
CA PRO A 161 -20.38 -7.01 -13.30
C PRO A 161 -19.23 -6.88 -14.31
N ARG A 162 -19.56 -7.05 -15.59
CA ARG A 162 -18.60 -6.76 -16.66
C ARG A 162 -18.23 -5.28 -16.61
N THR A 163 -16.94 -4.99 -16.64
CA THR A 163 -16.39 -3.65 -16.72
C THR A 163 -15.33 -3.65 -17.80
N GLN A 164 -15.50 -2.77 -18.76
CA GLN A 164 -14.50 -2.55 -19.81
C GLN A 164 -13.49 -1.52 -19.34
N TYR A 165 -12.25 -1.85 -19.49
CA TYR A 165 -11.13 -0.97 -19.20
C TYR A 165 -10.36 -0.66 -20.47
N THR A 166 -10.04 0.61 -20.70
CA THR A 166 -9.01 1.03 -21.64
C THR A 166 -7.82 1.51 -20.83
N VAL A 167 -6.72 0.76 -20.90
CA VAL A 167 -5.50 1.03 -20.15
C VAL A 167 -4.44 1.56 -21.12
N SER A 168 -3.94 2.76 -20.86
CA SER A 168 -2.91 3.42 -21.66
C SER A 168 -1.65 3.62 -20.81
N VAL A 169 -0.56 2.95 -21.18
CA VAL A 169 0.71 2.97 -20.45
C VAL A 169 1.88 2.92 -21.45
N ALA A 170 2.87 3.80 -21.31
CA ALA A 170 4.07 3.83 -22.15
C ALA A 170 3.78 3.73 -23.68
N GLY A 171 2.73 4.41 -24.16
CA GLY A 171 2.31 4.40 -25.57
C GLY A 171 1.47 3.18 -25.99
N HIS A 172 1.33 2.17 -25.14
CA HIS A 172 0.45 1.03 -25.39
C HIS A 172 -0.96 1.31 -24.90
N VAL A 173 -1.95 1.04 -25.75
CA VAL A 173 -3.38 1.13 -25.41
C VAL A 173 -3.99 -0.26 -25.53
N THR A 174 -4.60 -0.73 -24.44
CA THR A 174 -5.26 -2.04 -24.40
C THR A 174 -6.69 -1.87 -23.92
N GLN A 175 -7.64 -2.45 -24.67
CA GLN A 175 -9.03 -2.57 -24.25
C GLN A 175 -9.30 -4.00 -23.77
N VAL A 176 -9.86 -4.15 -22.58
CA VAL A 176 -10.06 -5.46 -21.97
C VAL A 176 -11.23 -5.48 -21.00
N ASP A 177 -11.99 -6.58 -21.03
CA ASP A 177 -12.91 -6.92 -19.95
C ASP A 177 -12.08 -7.48 -18.78
N ALA A 178 -12.04 -6.78 -17.67
CA ALA A 178 -11.22 -7.20 -16.53
C ALA A 178 -12.01 -7.24 -15.21
N TYR A 179 -11.49 -8.01 -14.27
CA TYR A 179 -11.93 -7.99 -12.88
C TYR A 179 -11.35 -6.79 -12.14
N THR A 180 -10.10 -6.46 -12.41
CA THR A 180 -9.38 -5.39 -11.73
C THR A 180 -8.19 -4.91 -12.56
N VAL A 181 -7.85 -3.64 -12.35
CA VAL A 181 -6.57 -3.04 -12.77
C VAL A 181 -5.86 -2.56 -11.51
N VAL A 182 -4.66 -3.05 -11.29
CA VAL A 182 -3.78 -2.68 -10.19
C VAL A 182 -2.59 -1.92 -10.73
N VAL A 183 -2.34 -0.73 -10.18
CA VAL A 183 -1.17 0.10 -10.45
C VAL A 183 -0.30 0.05 -9.20
N ALA A 184 0.82 -0.64 -9.28
CA ALA A 184 1.64 -0.99 -8.14
C ALA A 184 2.98 -0.25 -8.14
N ASN A 185 3.31 0.37 -7.01
CA ASN A 185 4.63 0.82 -6.63
C ASN A 185 5.32 -0.26 -5.75
N CYS A 186 4.51 -1.04 -5.00
CA CYS A 186 4.95 -2.17 -4.18
C CYS A 186 4.29 -3.46 -4.64
N GLY A 187 5.01 -4.59 -4.54
CA GLY A 187 4.55 -5.88 -5.02
C GLY A 187 3.43 -6.52 -4.20
N TYR A 188 3.28 -6.11 -2.92
CA TYR A 188 2.32 -6.68 -1.99
C TYR A 188 1.16 -5.74 -1.68
N TYR A 189 -0.07 -6.29 -1.61
CA TYR A 189 -1.23 -5.63 -1.05
C TYR A 189 -2.26 -6.66 -0.51
N GLY A 190 -3.32 -6.18 0.13
CA GLY A 190 -4.45 -7.02 0.55
C GLY A 190 -4.09 -8.13 1.56
N GLY A 191 -3.09 -7.92 2.41
CA GLY A 191 -2.71 -8.85 3.47
C GLY A 191 -1.80 -9.99 3.00
N GLY A 192 -0.88 -9.71 2.09
CA GLY A 192 0.14 -10.65 1.61
C GLY A 192 -0.11 -11.24 0.23
N LEU A 193 -0.99 -10.64 -0.56
CA LEU A 193 -1.09 -10.95 -1.97
C LEU A 193 0.09 -10.32 -2.72
N HIS A 194 0.85 -11.12 -3.43
CA HIS A 194 2.01 -10.71 -4.23
C HIS A 194 1.57 -10.46 -5.68
N VAL A 195 0.82 -9.37 -5.87
CA VAL A 195 0.12 -9.09 -7.13
C VAL A 195 1.02 -8.56 -8.22
N ALA A 196 2.04 -7.78 -7.84
CA ALA A 196 3.03 -7.23 -8.77
C ALA A 196 4.46 -7.61 -8.31
N PRO A 197 4.90 -8.86 -8.49
CA PRO A 197 6.19 -9.36 -8.01
C PRO A 197 7.42 -8.59 -8.51
N THR A 198 7.29 -7.90 -9.63
CA THR A 198 8.36 -7.12 -10.25
C THR A 198 8.41 -5.67 -9.78
N ALA A 199 7.39 -5.20 -9.06
CA ALA A 199 7.32 -3.82 -8.60
C ALA A 199 8.39 -3.51 -7.54
N GLN A 200 9.14 -2.45 -7.80
CA GLN A 200 10.20 -1.93 -6.93
C GLN A 200 9.92 -0.46 -6.62
N PRO A 201 9.84 -0.08 -5.34
CA PRO A 201 9.39 1.27 -4.96
C PRO A 201 10.46 2.36 -5.11
N ASP A 202 11.55 2.12 -5.83
CA ASP A 202 12.67 3.05 -6.01
C ASP A 202 13.29 3.03 -7.42
N ASP A 203 12.60 2.41 -8.41
CA ASP A 203 13.09 2.29 -9.79
C ASP A 203 12.53 3.35 -10.75
N GLY A 204 11.69 4.26 -10.26
CA GLY A 204 11.10 5.35 -11.03
C GLY A 204 9.97 4.92 -11.95
N THR A 205 9.42 3.70 -11.77
CA THR A 205 8.35 3.15 -12.59
C THR A 205 7.21 2.59 -11.75
N LEU A 206 6.04 2.42 -12.38
CA LEU A 206 4.92 1.68 -11.82
C LEU A 206 4.68 0.41 -12.64
N ASP A 207 4.25 -0.64 -11.97
CA ASP A 207 3.80 -1.88 -12.61
C ASP A 207 2.27 -1.87 -12.70
N VAL A 208 1.72 -2.09 -13.90
CA VAL A 208 0.28 -2.19 -14.12
C VAL A 208 -0.08 -3.64 -14.36
N VAL A 209 -0.87 -4.22 -13.46
CA VAL A 209 -1.35 -5.59 -13.57
C VAL A 209 -2.84 -5.58 -13.88
N VAL A 210 -3.20 -6.08 -15.05
CA VAL A 210 -4.58 -6.21 -15.50
C VAL A 210 -5.01 -7.66 -15.34
N LEU A 211 -5.95 -7.91 -14.43
CA LEU A 211 -6.55 -9.23 -14.24
C LEU A 211 -7.80 -9.37 -15.11
N GLY A 212 -7.60 -9.82 -16.33
CA GLY A 212 -8.67 -10.09 -17.29
C GLY A 212 -9.62 -11.20 -16.82
N ARG A 213 -10.80 -11.24 -17.40
CA ARG A 213 -11.83 -12.20 -17.03
C ARG A 213 -11.41 -13.64 -17.37
N THR A 214 -11.74 -14.53 -16.47
CA THR A 214 -11.61 -15.98 -16.64
C THR A 214 -12.93 -16.67 -16.30
N THR A 215 -13.06 -17.95 -16.64
CA THR A 215 -14.21 -18.74 -16.21
C THR A 215 -14.21 -18.89 -14.69
N LYS A 216 -15.41 -18.83 -14.08
CA LYS A 216 -15.54 -18.94 -12.61
C LYS A 216 -14.96 -20.24 -12.04
N LEU A 217 -14.94 -21.30 -12.85
CA LEU A 217 -14.35 -22.61 -12.51
C LEU A 217 -12.85 -22.55 -12.26
N LEU A 218 -12.14 -21.59 -12.85
CA LEU A 218 -10.69 -21.43 -12.67
C LEU A 218 -10.31 -20.57 -11.46
N LEU A 219 -11.26 -19.87 -10.85
CA LEU A 219 -11.00 -19.00 -9.71
C LEU A 219 -10.38 -19.73 -8.51
N PRO A 220 -10.83 -20.93 -8.08
CA PRO A 220 -10.21 -21.66 -6.98
C PRO A 220 -8.73 -21.97 -7.21
N VAL A 221 -8.32 -22.14 -8.47
CA VAL A 221 -6.93 -22.39 -8.83
C VAL A 221 -6.14 -21.09 -9.03
N ALA A 222 -6.79 -20.01 -9.49
CA ALA A 222 -6.15 -18.74 -9.78
C ALA A 222 -5.85 -17.92 -8.49
N LEU A 223 -6.79 -17.89 -7.55
CA LEU A 223 -6.67 -17.09 -6.33
C LEU A 223 -5.46 -17.43 -5.45
N PRO A 224 -5.13 -18.72 -5.17
CA PRO A 224 -3.92 -19.04 -4.41
C PRO A 224 -2.62 -18.58 -5.09
N GLN A 225 -2.62 -18.49 -6.42
CA GLN A 225 -1.45 -18.06 -7.19
C GLN A 225 -1.12 -16.56 -6.99
N LEU A 226 -2.09 -15.74 -6.56
CA LEU A 226 -1.84 -14.34 -6.17
C LEU A 226 -0.86 -14.23 -4.99
N ARG A 227 -0.78 -15.22 -4.11
CA ARG A 227 0.18 -15.20 -2.99
C ARG A 227 1.62 -15.48 -3.41
N THR A 228 1.80 -16.17 -4.52
CA THR A 228 3.12 -16.61 -5.02
C THR A 228 3.58 -15.87 -6.26
N GLY A 229 2.77 -14.95 -6.79
CA GLY A 229 3.03 -14.26 -8.05
C GLY A 229 2.85 -15.12 -9.31
N ARG A 230 2.50 -16.41 -9.17
CA ARG A 230 2.34 -17.34 -10.31
C ARG A 230 1.18 -16.98 -11.23
N HIS A 231 0.23 -16.16 -10.79
CA HIS A 231 -0.87 -15.66 -11.62
C HIS A 231 -0.39 -14.88 -12.84
N LEU A 232 0.79 -14.24 -12.80
CA LEU A 232 1.38 -13.54 -13.95
C LEU A 232 1.64 -14.45 -15.18
N ARG A 233 1.72 -15.76 -14.98
CA ARG A 233 1.90 -16.74 -16.08
C ARG A 233 0.59 -17.09 -16.79
N ARG A 234 -0.54 -16.56 -16.34
CA ARG A 234 -1.84 -16.83 -16.96
C ARG A 234 -2.08 -15.92 -18.14
N ARG A 235 -2.67 -16.45 -19.21
CA ARG A 235 -3.01 -15.69 -20.43
C ARG A 235 -3.97 -14.52 -20.19
N GLN A 236 -4.74 -14.57 -19.11
CA GLN A 236 -5.71 -13.54 -18.72
C GLN A 236 -5.08 -12.42 -17.91
N VAL A 237 -3.81 -12.52 -17.58
CA VAL A 237 -3.09 -11.50 -16.83
C VAL A 237 -2.12 -10.81 -17.78
N THR A 238 -2.25 -9.50 -17.87
CA THR A 238 -1.35 -8.67 -18.67
C THR A 238 -0.63 -7.68 -17.76
N CYS A 239 0.66 -7.51 -17.98
CA CYS A 239 1.49 -6.61 -17.20
C CYS A 239 2.12 -5.57 -18.12
N TYR A 240 2.12 -4.33 -17.65
CA TYR A 240 2.82 -3.21 -18.28
C TYR A 240 3.68 -2.50 -17.25
N ARG A 241 4.65 -1.73 -17.71
CA ARG A 241 5.50 -0.90 -16.87
C ARG A 241 5.65 0.48 -17.51
N GLY A 242 5.62 1.54 -16.69
CA GLY A 242 5.77 2.91 -17.17
C GLY A 242 5.88 3.91 -16.01
N GLU A 243 6.01 5.19 -16.34
CA GLU A 243 6.06 6.28 -15.34
C GLU A 243 4.67 6.83 -15.03
N SER A 244 3.72 6.58 -15.90
CA SER A 244 2.31 6.96 -15.74
C SER A 244 1.39 5.99 -16.44
N VAL A 245 0.15 5.94 -15.99
CA VAL A 245 -0.95 5.18 -16.62
C VAL A 245 -2.23 6.00 -16.60
N THR A 246 -2.98 5.92 -17.70
CA THR A 246 -4.36 6.40 -17.77
C THR A 246 -5.28 5.21 -17.95
N ILE A 247 -6.29 5.12 -17.11
CA ILE A 247 -7.31 4.07 -17.13
C ILE A 247 -8.66 4.74 -17.40
N HIS A 248 -9.34 4.29 -18.46
CA HIS A 248 -10.73 4.65 -18.72
C HIS A 248 -11.64 3.46 -18.48
N THR A 249 -12.83 3.70 -17.95
CA THR A 249 -13.85 2.70 -17.71
C THR A 249 -15.19 3.12 -18.33
N ASP A 250 -16.03 2.15 -18.69
CA ASP A 250 -17.37 2.37 -19.27
C ASP A 250 -18.35 3.05 -18.30
N ARG A 251 -17.98 3.18 -17.04
CA ARG A 251 -18.77 3.83 -15.98
C ARG A 251 -17.86 4.23 -14.82
N PRO A 252 -18.25 5.22 -13.99
CA PRO A 252 -17.47 5.60 -12.83
C PRO A 252 -17.31 4.43 -11.86
N VAL A 253 -16.04 4.13 -11.52
CA VAL A 253 -15.64 3.09 -10.55
C VAL A 253 -14.97 3.73 -9.33
N THR A 254 -15.02 3.05 -8.20
CA THR A 254 -14.28 3.50 -7.02
C THR A 254 -12.81 3.12 -7.19
N VAL A 255 -11.95 4.10 -6.95
CA VAL A 255 -10.49 3.97 -6.97
C VAL A 255 -10.01 3.89 -5.52
N TYR A 256 -9.20 2.90 -5.23
CA TYR A 256 -8.59 2.71 -3.91
C TYR A 256 -7.08 2.96 -3.99
N GLY A 257 -6.54 3.55 -2.93
CA GLY A 257 -5.11 3.68 -2.70
C GLY A 257 -4.74 3.08 -1.34
N ASP A 258 -3.89 2.06 -1.32
CA ASP A 258 -3.42 1.36 -0.10
C ASP A 258 -4.55 0.94 0.87
N GLY A 259 -5.71 0.57 0.34
CA GLY A 259 -6.82 0.07 1.14
C GLY A 259 -7.92 1.08 1.46
N ASP A 260 -7.77 2.36 1.11
CA ASP A 260 -8.80 3.37 1.33
C ASP A 260 -9.31 3.97 0.01
N PRO A 261 -10.57 4.38 -0.09
CA PRO A 261 -11.09 5.05 -1.28
C PRO A 261 -10.41 6.41 -1.44
N VAL A 262 -9.91 6.68 -2.64
CA VAL A 262 -9.25 7.95 -2.99
C VAL A 262 -10.03 8.76 -4.00
N ASP A 263 -10.84 8.09 -4.85
CA ASP A 263 -11.64 8.76 -5.89
C ASP A 263 -12.80 7.87 -6.35
N ARG A 264 -13.71 8.45 -7.16
CA ARG A 264 -14.69 7.76 -7.96
C ARG A 264 -14.82 8.42 -9.32
N ALA A 265 -14.26 7.78 -10.35
CA ALA A 265 -14.13 8.33 -11.68
C ALA A 265 -14.22 7.24 -12.76
N ASP A 266 -14.48 7.65 -14.00
CA ASP A 266 -14.38 6.84 -15.22
C ASP A 266 -13.05 7.09 -15.97
N ARG A 267 -12.31 8.12 -15.57
CA ARG A 267 -10.96 8.43 -16.02
C ARG A 267 -10.04 8.59 -14.83
N ILE A 268 -9.05 7.71 -14.74
CA ILE A 268 -8.11 7.63 -13.61
C ILE A 268 -6.70 7.81 -14.19
N GLN A 269 -5.98 8.80 -13.68
CA GLN A 269 -4.58 9.02 -14.03
C GLN A 269 -3.72 8.76 -12.80
N VAL A 270 -2.69 7.92 -12.95
CA VAL A 270 -1.72 7.62 -11.89
C VAL A 270 -0.32 7.90 -12.43
N GLU A 271 0.48 8.60 -11.65
CA GLU A 271 1.84 9.00 -11.99
C GLU A 271 2.81 8.65 -10.87
N VAL A 272 4.03 8.28 -11.24
CA VAL A 272 5.13 8.11 -10.28
C VAL A 272 5.70 9.48 -9.90
N ARG A 273 5.86 9.70 -8.62
CA ARG A 273 6.72 10.76 -8.08
C ARG A 273 7.99 10.14 -7.54
N ARG A 274 9.06 10.28 -8.28
CA ARG A 274 10.34 9.65 -7.99
C ARG A 274 10.95 10.20 -6.71
N ARG A 275 11.49 9.30 -5.89
CA ARG A 275 12.27 9.61 -4.68
C ARG A 275 11.59 10.58 -3.72
N ALA A 276 10.25 10.54 -3.65
CA ALA A 276 9.46 11.51 -2.90
C ALA A 276 9.32 11.17 -1.41
N LEU A 277 9.53 9.91 -1.00
CA LEU A 277 9.43 9.46 0.39
C LEU A 277 10.79 9.03 0.92
N GLY A 278 11.37 9.82 1.82
CA GLY A 278 12.54 9.40 2.60
C GLY A 278 12.14 8.38 3.67
N LEU A 279 12.78 7.22 3.69
CA LEU A 279 12.49 6.12 4.61
C LEU A 279 13.77 5.60 5.26
N LEU A 280 13.71 5.35 6.59
CA LEU A 280 14.76 4.62 7.29
C LEU A 280 14.59 3.12 7.03
N ALA A 281 15.45 2.54 6.21
CA ALA A 281 15.46 1.12 5.89
C ALA A 281 16.85 0.69 5.39
N TRP A 282 17.23 -0.57 5.70
CA TRP A 282 18.40 -1.19 5.08
C TRP A 282 18.16 -1.41 3.59
N ALA A 283 19.22 -1.43 2.81
CA ALA A 283 19.16 -1.90 1.42
C ALA A 283 18.66 -3.36 1.38
N PRO A 284 17.90 -3.76 0.33
CA PRO A 284 17.33 -5.10 0.21
C PRO A 284 18.37 -6.21 0.09
#